data_3a0ff6487ea54f73d7ffdb6bd8ae2b77
#
_entry.id   3a0ff6487ea54f73d7ffdb6bd8ae2b77
#
_cell.length_a   1.000
_cell.length_b   1.000
_cell.length_c   1.000
_cell.angle_alpha   90.00
_cell.angle_beta   90.00
_cell.angle_gamma   90.00
#
_symmetry.space_group_name_H-M   'P 1'
#
loop_
_entity.id
_entity.type
_entity.pdbx_description
1 polymer ?
#
loop_
_entity_poly.entity_id
_entity_poly.type
_entity_poly.pdbx_seq_one_letter_code
_entity_poly.pdbx_strand_id
1 'polypeptide(L)'
;PDAEHKHNSPWNIASNFDIDMSFSVSDIAGMLTEYENDHHTGMDIQKLSQLIYDYTSGYPVLVSSICKYMDENQSWNDLSFENAVKYLVKEKNPLVESLINKLEDDKNLRNLLYNVLFLGQKISYNIDNTVIENAAMYGFISNTNDCVSVANRIFETRIYNWFISQEATDNRMYSEGVNDKNQFIQDGYLNMEKILEKFILHFNDIYGS
;
A
#
# COMPACT_ATOMS: atom_id res chain seq x y z
N PRO A 1 37.87 24.12 -29.58
CA PRO A 1 36.42 24.30 -29.59
C PRO A 1 35.94 24.04 -28.17
N ASP A 2 35.53 25.16 -27.56
CA ASP A 2 35.28 25.28 -26.15
C ASP A 2 33.96 24.62 -25.80
N ALA A 3 33.99 23.73 -24.76
CA ALA A 3 32.81 23.26 -24.11
C ALA A 3 32.20 24.43 -23.32
N GLU A 4 31.09 24.95 -23.80
CA GLU A 4 30.26 25.91 -23.07
C GLU A 4 29.83 25.29 -21.72
N HIS A 5 30.47 25.75 -20.64
CA HIS A 5 29.93 25.60 -19.29
C HIS A 5 28.60 26.36 -19.27
N LYS A 6 27.49 25.64 -19.34
CA LYS A 6 26.18 26.20 -19.01
C LYS A 6 26.22 26.61 -17.54
N HIS A 7 26.45 27.89 -17.29
CA HIS A 7 26.21 28.48 -15.97
C HIS A 7 24.74 28.37 -15.67
N ASN A 8 24.39 27.43 -14.80
CA ASN A 8 23.07 27.46 -14.16
C ASN A 8 22.93 28.77 -13.41
N SER A 9 21.92 29.56 -13.77
CA SER A 9 21.61 30.80 -13.08
C SER A 9 21.51 30.55 -11.57
N PRO A 10 22.15 31.36 -10.71
CA PRO A 10 22.02 31.24 -9.26
C PRO A 10 20.58 31.47 -8.76
N TRP A 11 19.69 31.91 -9.64
CA TRP A 11 18.26 32.09 -9.39
C TRP A 11 17.41 30.93 -9.94
N ASN A 12 18.04 29.87 -10.45
CA ASN A 12 17.32 28.66 -10.81
C ASN A 12 17.00 27.90 -9.51
N ILE A 13 16.18 28.54 -8.67
CA ILE A 13 15.51 27.87 -7.57
C ILE A 13 14.43 27.02 -8.24
N ALA A 14 14.81 25.80 -8.63
CA ALA A 14 13.86 24.74 -8.75
C ALA A 14 13.31 24.54 -7.33
N SER A 15 12.25 25.27 -6.99
CA SER A 15 11.44 24.91 -5.86
C SER A 15 10.91 23.51 -6.21
N ASN A 16 11.39 22.50 -5.52
CA ASN A 16 10.70 21.24 -5.48
C ASN A 16 9.29 21.57 -5.00
N PHE A 17 8.34 21.55 -5.90
CA PHE A 17 6.93 21.53 -5.53
C PHE A 17 6.65 20.14 -4.98
N ASP A 18 7.10 19.92 -3.76
CA ASP A 18 6.66 18.81 -2.92
C ASP A 18 5.26 19.18 -2.41
N ILE A 19 4.32 19.22 -3.35
CA ILE A 19 2.92 19.36 -3.00
C ILE A 19 2.47 17.96 -2.63
N ASP A 20 2.43 17.68 -1.34
CA ASP A 20 1.69 16.54 -0.84
C ASP A 20 0.20 16.84 -1.11
N MET A 21 -0.35 16.20 -2.14
CA MET A 21 -1.76 16.33 -2.53
C MET A 21 -2.65 15.35 -1.76
N SER A 22 -2.11 14.65 -0.76
CA SER A 22 -2.87 13.70 0.05
C SER A 22 -3.85 14.43 0.96
N PHE A 23 -5.05 13.90 1.09
CA PHE A 23 -6.06 14.40 2.00
C PHE A 23 -5.72 14.00 3.44
N SER A 24 -5.80 14.95 4.37
CA SER A 24 -5.80 14.62 5.79
C SER A 24 -7.12 13.98 6.22
N VAL A 25 -7.17 13.42 7.43
CA VAL A 25 -8.42 12.91 8.03
C VAL A 25 -9.49 14.02 8.09
N SER A 26 -9.07 15.26 8.40
CA SER A 26 -9.98 16.42 8.45
C SER A 26 -10.53 16.79 7.08
N ASP A 27 -9.74 16.68 6.02
CA ASP A 27 -10.21 16.97 4.66
C ASP A 27 -11.25 15.93 4.22
N ILE A 28 -10.98 14.65 4.49
CA ILE A 28 -11.92 13.55 4.22
C ILE A 28 -13.20 13.76 5.04
N ALA A 29 -13.09 14.09 6.32
CA ALA A 29 -14.26 14.38 7.16
C ALA A 29 -15.07 15.57 6.64
N GLY A 30 -14.41 16.62 6.13
CA GLY A 30 -15.05 17.75 5.48
C GLY A 30 -15.87 17.35 4.27
N MET A 31 -15.28 16.56 3.35
CA MET A 31 -15.98 16.04 2.17
C MET A 31 -17.19 15.17 2.55
N LEU A 32 -17.02 14.27 3.53
CA LEU A 32 -18.11 13.41 3.99
C LEU A 32 -19.21 14.22 4.68
N THR A 33 -18.88 15.32 5.37
CA THR A 33 -19.86 16.22 5.98
C THR A 33 -20.70 16.92 4.92
N GLU A 34 -20.09 17.44 3.86
CA GLU A 34 -20.82 18.04 2.74
C GLU A 34 -21.76 17.02 2.08
N TYR A 35 -21.27 15.82 1.83
CA TYR A 35 -22.08 14.74 1.25
C TYR A 35 -23.25 14.34 2.18
N GLU A 36 -23.03 14.23 3.50
CA GLU A 36 -24.08 13.88 4.47
C GLU A 36 -25.18 14.94 4.55
N ASN A 37 -24.83 16.23 4.44
CA ASN A 37 -25.81 17.30 4.42
C ASN A 37 -26.79 17.22 3.24
N ASP A 38 -26.33 16.71 2.09
CA ASP A 38 -27.14 16.60 0.89
C ASP A 38 -27.91 15.27 0.83
N HIS A 39 -27.36 14.18 1.34
CA HIS A 39 -27.87 12.82 1.12
C HIS A 39 -28.49 12.16 2.38
N HIS A 40 -28.21 12.67 3.57
CA HIS A 40 -28.77 12.19 4.85
C HIS A 40 -28.61 10.66 5.07
N THR A 41 -27.40 10.17 4.87
CA THR A 41 -27.11 8.73 4.91
C THR A 41 -27.06 8.14 6.33
N GLY A 42 -26.84 9.00 7.33
CA GLY A 42 -26.65 8.59 8.74
C GLY A 42 -25.28 7.99 9.03
N MET A 43 -24.27 8.27 8.17
CA MET A 43 -22.92 7.75 8.35
C MET A 43 -22.22 8.31 9.59
N ASP A 44 -21.36 7.50 10.20
CA ASP A 44 -20.40 7.96 11.21
C ASP A 44 -19.18 8.60 10.51
N ILE A 45 -19.24 9.91 10.30
CA ILE A 45 -18.23 10.69 9.56
C ILE A 45 -16.85 10.55 10.20
N GLN A 46 -16.75 10.62 11.53
CA GLN A 46 -15.47 10.56 12.23
C GLN A 46 -14.80 9.19 12.05
N LYS A 47 -15.56 8.14 12.19
CA LYS A 47 -15.09 6.78 12.02
C LYS A 47 -14.70 6.49 10.56
N LEU A 48 -15.58 6.83 9.62
CA LEU A 48 -15.33 6.57 8.20
C LEU A 48 -14.15 7.37 7.64
N SER A 49 -14.01 8.64 8.02
CA SER A 49 -12.86 9.45 7.59
C SER A 49 -11.53 8.86 8.08
N GLN A 50 -11.48 8.37 9.32
CA GLN A 50 -10.31 7.71 9.87
C GLN A 50 -10.03 6.38 9.13
N LEU A 51 -11.05 5.53 8.93
CA LEU A 51 -10.90 4.26 8.21
C LEU A 51 -10.41 4.47 6.77
N ILE A 52 -10.98 5.44 6.06
CA ILE A 52 -10.57 5.77 4.69
C ILE A 52 -9.11 6.22 4.69
N TYR A 53 -8.73 7.10 5.61
CA TYR A 53 -7.35 7.56 5.73
C TYR A 53 -6.38 6.42 6.05
N ASP A 54 -6.70 5.55 7.00
CA ASP A 54 -5.86 4.43 7.43
C ASP A 54 -5.51 3.46 6.28
N TYR A 55 -6.39 3.32 5.30
CA TYR A 55 -6.17 2.44 4.15
C TYR A 55 -5.55 3.14 2.94
N THR A 56 -5.82 4.43 2.78
CA THR A 56 -5.43 5.19 1.59
C THR A 56 -4.26 6.13 1.83
N SER A 57 -3.90 6.41 3.10
CA SER A 57 -2.99 7.50 3.49
C SER A 57 -3.39 8.83 2.83
N GLY A 58 -4.69 9.05 2.64
CA GLY A 58 -5.22 10.24 1.98
C GLY A 58 -5.02 10.31 0.46
N TYR A 59 -4.55 9.25 -0.19
CA TYR A 59 -4.29 9.26 -1.64
C TYR A 59 -5.58 9.55 -2.42
N PRO A 60 -5.69 10.69 -3.16
CA PRO A 60 -6.97 11.23 -3.64
C PRO A 60 -7.78 10.25 -4.48
N VAL A 61 -7.12 9.52 -5.40
CA VAL A 61 -7.80 8.55 -6.27
C VAL A 61 -8.38 7.39 -5.46
N LEU A 62 -7.67 6.91 -4.43
CA LEU A 62 -8.15 5.81 -3.58
C LEU A 62 -9.30 6.28 -2.68
N VAL A 63 -9.18 7.47 -2.08
CA VAL A 63 -10.27 8.10 -1.30
C VAL A 63 -11.52 8.21 -2.15
N SER A 64 -11.41 8.83 -3.33
CA SER A 64 -12.53 8.99 -4.26
C SER A 64 -13.13 7.65 -4.69
N SER A 65 -12.30 6.63 -4.93
CA SER A 65 -12.76 5.30 -5.35
C SER A 65 -13.54 4.58 -4.25
N ILE A 66 -13.13 4.70 -2.98
CA ILE A 66 -13.86 4.16 -1.84
C ILE A 66 -15.21 4.86 -1.69
N CYS A 67 -15.21 6.20 -1.67
CA CYS A 67 -16.43 6.99 -1.56
C CYS A 67 -17.41 6.68 -2.71
N LYS A 68 -16.92 6.61 -3.95
CA LYS A 68 -17.71 6.23 -5.11
C LYS A 68 -18.35 4.86 -4.98
N TYR A 69 -17.60 3.86 -4.52
CA TYR A 69 -18.12 2.51 -4.30
C TYR A 69 -19.25 2.51 -3.26
N MET A 70 -19.07 3.23 -2.16
CA MET A 70 -20.06 3.33 -1.10
C MET A 70 -21.31 4.07 -1.55
N ASP A 71 -21.16 5.12 -2.36
CA ASP A 71 -22.25 5.87 -2.98
C ASP A 71 -23.07 5.01 -3.95
N GLU A 72 -22.41 4.33 -4.89
CA GLU A 72 -23.07 3.43 -5.85
C GLU A 72 -23.84 2.30 -5.19
N ASN A 73 -23.38 1.82 -4.02
CA ASN A 73 -24.07 0.80 -3.23
C ASN A 73 -25.03 1.39 -2.19
N GLN A 74 -25.16 2.72 -2.12
CA GLN A 74 -26.04 3.46 -1.20
C GLN A 74 -25.90 3.00 0.26
N SER A 75 -24.67 2.71 0.69
CA SER A 75 -24.38 2.15 2.00
C SER A 75 -23.11 2.75 2.58
N TRP A 76 -23.24 3.46 3.70
CA TRP A 76 -22.16 4.21 4.35
C TRP A 76 -21.87 3.66 5.74
N ASN A 77 -21.55 2.36 5.81
CA ASN A 77 -21.21 1.64 7.04
C ASN A 77 -19.91 0.84 6.89
N ASP A 78 -19.47 0.24 7.99
CA ASP A 78 -18.21 -0.52 8.05
C ASP A 78 -18.15 -1.64 7.01
N LEU A 79 -19.24 -2.38 6.83
CA LEU A 79 -19.30 -3.50 5.88
C LEU A 79 -19.15 -3.01 4.44
N SER A 80 -19.79 -1.89 4.10
CA SER A 80 -19.65 -1.31 2.76
C SER A 80 -18.23 -0.78 2.52
N PHE A 81 -17.63 -0.17 3.53
CA PHE A 81 -16.22 0.22 3.49
C PHE A 81 -15.29 -0.98 3.26
N GLU A 82 -15.46 -2.07 4.03
CA GLU A 82 -14.67 -3.29 3.81
C GLU A 82 -14.85 -3.87 2.41
N ASN A 83 -16.07 -3.84 1.87
CA ASN A 83 -16.34 -4.29 0.51
C ASN A 83 -15.70 -3.38 -0.54
N ALA A 84 -15.69 -2.05 -0.32
CA ALA A 84 -14.98 -1.09 -1.17
C ALA A 84 -13.47 -1.38 -1.20
N VAL A 85 -12.86 -1.63 -0.05
CA VAL A 85 -11.44 -2.01 0.04
C VAL A 85 -11.19 -3.35 -0.68
N LYS A 86 -12.02 -4.37 -0.44
CA LYS A 86 -11.91 -5.66 -1.14
C LYS A 86 -12.03 -5.52 -2.65
N TYR A 87 -12.94 -4.66 -3.10
CA TYR A 87 -13.11 -4.32 -4.52
C TYR A 87 -11.83 -3.72 -5.09
N LEU A 88 -11.28 -2.67 -4.47
CA LEU A 88 -10.05 -2.01 -4.92
C LEU A 88 -8.83 -2.93 -4.92
N VAL A 89 -8.76 -3.86 -3.96
CA VAL A 89 -7.67 -4.85 -3.89
C VAL A 89 -7.80 -5.94 -4.95
N LYS A 90 -9.00 -6.30 -5.40
CA LYS A 90 -9.23 -7.40 -6.34
C LYS A 90 -9.36 -6.94 -7.79
N GLU A 91 -10.05 -5.82 -8.00
CA GLU A 91 -10.36 -5.36 -9.34
C GLU A 91 -9.15 -4.71 -10.04
N LYS A 92 -9.12 -4.85 -11.34
CA LYS A 92 -8.17 -4.12 -12.19
C LYS A 92 -8.66 -2.69 -12.36
N ASN A 93 -7.91 -1.74 -11.81
CA ASN A 93 -8.10 -0.32 -12.07
C ASN A 93 -6.81 0.29 -12.62
N PRO A 94 -6.86 1.39 -13.38
CA PRO A 94 -5.69 1.95 -14.06
C PRO A 94 -4.52 2.28 -13.13
N LEU A 95 -4.81 2.73 -11.90
CA LEU A 95 -3.78 3.06 -10.92
C LEU A 95 -3.01 1.81 -10.48
N VAL A 96 -3.76 0.76 -10.16
CA VAL A 96 -3.18 -0.52 -9.71
C VAL A 96 -2.48 -1.24 -10.87
N GLU A 97 -3.04 -1.17 -12.08
CA GLU A 97 -2.38 -1.70 -13.28
C GLU A 97 -1.05 -1.00 -13.54
N SER A 98 -0.98 0.32 -13.35
CA SER A 98 0.28 1.07 -13.46
C SER A 98 1.31 0.60 -12.44
N LEU A 99 0.92 0.37 -11.17
CA LEU A 99 1.79 -0.20 -10.14
C LEU A 99 2.31 -1.58 -10.55
N ILE A 100 1.43 -2.47 -10.96
CA ILE A 100 1.80 -3.85 -11.33
C ILE A 100 2.72 -3.87 -12.54
N ASN A 101 2.40 -3.11 -13.60
CA ASN A 101 3.25 -3.00 -14.78
C ASN A 101 4.67 -2.51 -14.41
N LYS A 102 4.78 -1.53 -13.50
CA LYS A 102 6.09 -1.07 -13.02
C LYS A 102 6.85 -2.15 -12.24
N LEU A 103 6.15 -2.97 -11.45
CA LEU A 103 6.78 -4.12 -10.78
C LEU A 103 7.25 -5.19 -11.75
N GLU A 104 6.54 -5.39 -12.87
CA GLU A 104 6.94 -6.34 -13.92
C GLU A 104 8.14 -5.84 -14.71
N ASP A 105 8.19 -4.56 -15.01
CA ASP A 105 9.22 -3.95 -15.87
C ASP A 105 10.51 -3.61 -15.10
N ASP A 106 10.41 -3.19 -13.81
CA ASP A 106 11.56 -2.72 -13.02
C ASP A 106 11.95 -3.73 -11.92
N LYS A 107 13.02 -4.48 -12.21
CA LYS A 107 13.59 -5.45 -11.27
C LYS A 107 14.12 -4.78 -10.00
N ASN A 108 14.63 -3.56 -10.07
CA ASN A 108 15.20 -2.88 -8.90
C ASN A 108 14.08 -2.40 -7.97
N LEU A 109 13.00 -1.85 -8.52
CA LEU A 109 11.80 -1.52 -7.78
C LEU A 109 11.20 -2.76 -7.10
N ARG A 110 11.11 -3.86 -7.84
CA ARG A 110 10.63 -5.14 -7.32
C ARG A 110 11.48 -5.62 -6.14
N ASN A 111 12.80 -5.60 -6.26
CA ASN A 111 13.72 -5.97 -5.19
C ASN A 111 13.60 -5.04 -3.97
N LEU A 112 13.48 -3.72 -4.19
CA LEU A 112 13.29 -2.75 -3.14
C LEU A 112 12.04 -3.09 -2.30
N LEU A 113 10.90 -3.27 -2.96
CA LEU A 113 9.63 -3.54 -2.30
C LEU A 113 9.60 -4.94 -1.65
N TYR A 114 10.24 -5.93 -2.27
CA TYR A 114 10.40 -7.26 -1.66
C TYR A 114 11.20 -7.19 -0.36
N ASN A 115 12.33 -6.49 -0.37
CA ASN A 115 13.18 -6.33 0.82
C ASN A 115 12.46 -5.62 1.95
N VAL A 116 11.68 -4.58 1.64
CA VAL A 116 10.90 -3.84 2.65
C VAL A 116 9.77 -4.70 3.21
N LEU A 117 8.97 -5.34 2.33
CA LEU A 117 7.73 -6.01 2.73
C LEU A 117 7.92 -7.42 3.27
N PHE A 118 8.81 -8.22 2.67
CA PHE A 118 8.98 -9.63 3.03
C PHE A 118 10.16 -9.88 3.95
N LEU A 119 11.25 -9.12 3.79
CA LEU A 119 12.43 -9.26 4.62
C LEU A 119 12.46 -8.26 5.78
N GLY A 120 11.53 -7.32 5.83
CA GLY A 120 11.46 -6.30 6.89
C GLY A 120 12.69 -5.39 6.95
N GLN A 121 13.42 -5.23 5.85
CA GLN A 121 14.63 -4.43 5.82
C GLN A 121 14.29 -2.95 5.94
N LYS A 122 14.97 -2.27 6.87
CA LYS A 122 14.93 -0.81 7.00
C LYS A 122 15.88 -0.20 5.98
N ILE A 123 15.34 0.29 4.88
CA ILE A 123 16.09 0.94 3.80
C ILE A 123 15.96 2.46 4.02
N SER A 124 17.10 3.16 4.10
CA SER A 124 17.10 4.62 4.25
C SER A 124 16.42 5.28 3.05
N TYR A 125 15.51 6.22 3.33
CA TYR A 125 14.85 7.01 2.29
C TYR A 125 15.82 8.08 1.77
N ASN A 126 16.39 7.85 0.59
CA ASN A 126 17.30 8.78 -0.07
C ASN A 126 16.89 8.97 -1.53
N ILE A 127 16.45 10.16 -1.88
CA ILE A 127 16.01 10.53 -3.23
C ILE A 127 17.16 10.57 -4.27
N ASP A 128 18.42 10.60 -3.84
CA ASP A 128 19.56 10.46 -4.79
C ASP A 128 19.64 9.02 -5.35
N ASN A 129 18.96 8.07 -4.73
CA ASN A 129 18.77 6.74 -5.28
C ASN A 129 17.63 6.76 -6.30
N THR A 130 17.95 6.58 -7.56
CA THR A 130 17.00 6.65 -8.69
C THR A 130 15.81 5.69 -8.55
N VAL A 131 15.98 4.55 -7.89
CA VAL A 131 14.87 3.60 -7.66
C VAL A 131 13.88 4.17 -6.65
N ILE A 132 14.41 4.77 -5.56
CA ILE A 132 13.60 5.42 -4.52
C ILE A 132 12.93 6.67 -5.10
N GLU A 133 13.68 7.51 -5.82
CA GLU A 133 13.16 8.70 -6.50
C GLU A 133 11.97 8.34 -7.42
N ASN A 134 12.16 7.37 -8.31
CA ASN A 134 11.11 6.93 -9.23
C ASN A 134 9.90 6.35 -8.49
N ALA A 135 10.13 5.50 -7.49
CA ALA A 135 9.05 4.90 -6.71
C ALA A 135 8.25 5.95 -5.92
N ALA A 136 8.92 6.98 -5.38
CA ALA A 136 8.30 8.11 -4.71
C ALA A 136 7.52 8.98 -5.70
N MET A 137 8.09 9.31 -6.86
CA MET A 137 7.43 10.08 -7.92
C MET A 137 6.15 9.39 -8.42
N TYR A 138 6.11 8.06 -8.45
CA TYR A 138 4.89 7.30 -8.78
C TYR A 138 3.92 7.17 -7.61
N GLY A 139 4.27 7.65 -6.42
CA GLY A 139 3.43 7.54 -5.23
C GLY A 139 3.34 6.12 -4.66
N PHE A 140 4.29 5.23 -4.95
CA PHE A 140 4.28 3.84 -4.47
C PHE A 140 4.90 3.68 -3.09
N ILE A 141 5.81 4.59 -2.74
CA ILE A 141 6.49 4.61 -1.45
C ILE A 141 6.36 5.97 -0.78
N SER A 142 6.55 5.98 0.53
CA SER A 142 6.61 7.17 1.36
C SER A 142 7.83 7.11 2.29
N ASN A 143 8.20 8.27 2.83
CA ASN A 143 9.19 8.38 3.89
C ASN A 143 8.51 8.21 5.25
N THR A 144 8.86 7.17 5.99
CA THR A 144 8.40 6.97 7.36
C THR A 144 9.62 6.83 8.28
N ASN A 145 9.87 7.82 9.10
CA ASN A 145 11.02 7.86 10.01
C ASN A 145 12.36 7.61 9.28
N ASP A 146 12.60 8.36 8.21
CA ASP A 146 13.79 8.28 7.34
C ASP A 146 14.01 6.90 6.66
N CYS A 147 12.97 6.07 6.65
CA CYS A 147 12.98 4.78 5.97
C CYS A 147 11.92 4.71 4.88
N VAL A 148 12.22 3.91 3.85
CA VAL A 148 11.27 3.58 2.79
C VAL A 148 10.13 2.73 3.37
N SER A 149 8.91 3.14 3.11
CA SER A 149 7.69 2.37 3.39
C SER A 149 6.78 2.38 2.16
N VAL A 150 5.86 1.44 2.05
CA VAL A 150 4.82 1.50 1.01
C VAL A 150 3.84 2.61 1.35
N ALA A 151 3.42 3.36 0.35
CA ALA A 151 2.67 4.60 0.53
C ALA A 151 1.31 4.43 1.25
N ASN A 152 0.65 3.29 1.06
CA ASN A 152 -0.65 3.00 1.70
C ASN A 152 -0.96 1.50 1.74
N ARG A 153 -1.92 1.12 2.59
CA ARG A 153 -2.29 -0.29 2.81
C ARG A 153 -2.91 -0.97 1.59
N ILE A 154 -3.56 -0.24 0.71
CA ILE A 154 -4.13 -0.81 -0.53
C ILE A 154 -3.00 -1.23 -1.47
N PHE A 155 -2.00 -0.37 -1.67
CA PHE A 155 -0.83 -0.74 -2.48
C PHE A 155 -0.04 -1.89 -1.83
N GLU A 156 0.18 -1.82 -0.52
CA GLU A 156 0.84 -2.90 0.22
C GLU A 156 0.15 -4.24 -0.01
N THR A 157 -1.16 -4.31 0.16
CA THR A 157 -1.94 -5.54 -0.06
C THR A 157 -1.86 -6.03 -1.51
N ARG A 158 -1.90 -5.11 -2.48
CA ARG A 158 -1.78 -5.45 -3.91
C ARG A 158 -0.39 -6.00 -4.26
N ILE A 159 0.66 -5.38 -3.73
CA ILE A 159 2.05 -5.82 -3.92
C ILE A 159 2.26 -7.21 -3.30
N TYR A 160 1.77 -7.44 -2.07
CA TYR A 160 1.79 -8.77 -1.45
C TYR A 160 1.10 -9.82 -2.30
N ASN A 161 -0.12 -9.56 -2.76
CA ASN A 161 -0.89 -10.48 -3.58
C ASN A 161 -0.17 -10.77 -4.91
N TRP A 162 0.45 -9.77 -5.51
CA TRP A 162 1.21 -9.93 -6.74
C TRP A 162 2.43 -10.84 -6.52
N PHE A 163 3.27 -10.59 -5.51
CA PHE A 163 4.42 -11.42 -5.20
C PHE A 163 4.01 -12.87 -4.92
N ILE A 164 2.99 -13.07 -4.07
CA ILE A 164 2.47 -14.41 -3.77
C ILE A 164 2.01 -15.13 -5.05
N SER A 165 1.38 -14.42 -5.97
CA SER A 165 0.93 -15.01 -7.24
C SER A 165 2.09 -15.42 -8.16
N GLN A 166 3.17 -14.63 -8.17
CA GLN A 166 4.38 -14.97 -8.92
C GLN A 166 5.07 -16.23 -8.36
N GLU A 167 5.25 -16.29 -7.04
CA GLU A 167 5.82 -17.45 -6.38
C GLU A 167 4.96 -18.72 -6.58
N ALA A 168 3.64 -18.58 -6.61
CA ALA A 168 2.72 -19.68 -6.85
C ALA A 168 2.85 -20.29 -8.25
N THR A 169 3.24 -19.47 -9.24
CA THR A 169 3.45 -19.94 -10.62
C THR A 169 4.83 -20.52 -10.86
N ASP A 170 5.84 -20.09 -10.10
CA ASP A 170 7.24 -20.47 -10.36
C ASP A 170 7.76 -21.66 -9.50
N ASN A 171 7.07 -22.09 -8.44
CA ASN A 171 7.68 -23.00 -7.45
C ASN A 171 6.82 -24.21 -7.04
N ARG A 172 7.42 -25.42 -7.18
CA ARG A 172 6.97 -26.65 -6.49
C ARG A 172 6.94 -26.51 -4.95
N MET A 173 7.77 -25.63 -4.37
CA MET A 173 7.76 -25.31 -2.94
C MET A 173 6.46 -24.63 -2.48
N TYR A 174 5.77 -23.91 -3.38
CA TYR A 174 4.49 -23.31 -3.04
C TYR A 174 3.39 -24.34 -2.77
N SER A 175 3.39 -25.48 -3.51
CA SER A 175 2.41 -26.53 -3.29
C SER A 175 2.59 -27.23 -1.92
N GLU A 176 3.81 -27.32 -1.43
CA GLU A 176 4.11 -27.81 -0.08
C GLU A 176 3.71 -26.80 0.98
N GLY A 177 4.01 -25.51 0.76
CA GLY A 177 3.60 -24.41 1.66
C GLY A 177 2.10 -24.17 1.73
N VAL A 178 1.33 -24.45 0.67
CA VAL A 178 -0.16 -24.39 0.71
C VAL A 178 -0.73 -25.51 1.58
N ASN A 179 -0.16 -26.71 1.50
CA ASN A 179 -0.56 -27.80 2.38
C ASN A 179 -0.24 -27.50 3.85
N ASP A 180 0.88 -26.81 4.12
CA ASP A 180 1.25 -26.36 5.45
C ASP A 180 0.34 -25.23 5.98
N LYS A 181 -0.16 -24.34 5.11
CA LYS A 181 -1.13 -23.30 5.52
C LYS A 181 -2.45 -23.88 6.02
N ASN A 182 -2.92 -24.96 5.40
CA ASN A 182 -4.18 -25.60 5.80
C ASN A 182 -4.16 -26.10 7.25
N GLN A 183 -3.00 -26.43 7.81
CA GLN A 183 -2.88 -26.80 9.22
C GLN A 183 -3.18 -25.65 10.18
N PHE A 184 -3.06 -24.40 9.73
CA PHE A 184 -3.32 -23.20 10.53
C PHE A 184 -4.74 -22.65 10.37
N ILE A 185 -5.56 -23.29 9.54
CA ILE A 185 -6.95 -22.91 9.34
C ILE A 185 -7.82 -23.99 9.95
N GLN A 186 -8.66 -23.59 10.92
CA GLN A 186 -9.65 -24.44 11.55
C GLN A 186 -11.02 -23.77 11.42
N ASP A 187 -12.00 -24.50 10.87
CA ASP A 187 -13.37 -24.01 10.64
C ASP A 187 -13.45 -22.68 9.86
N GLY A 188 -12.49 -22.46 8.92
CA GLY A 188 -12.41 -21.23 8.12
C GLY A 188 -11.73 -20.05 8.82
N TYR A 189 -11.26 -20.21 10.06
CA TYR A 189 -10.56 -19.20 10.85
C TYR A 189 -9.09 -19.55 11.06
N LEU A 190 -8.25 -18.52 11.20
CA LEU A 190 -6.84 -18.68 11.51
C LEU A 190 -6.69 -19.18 12.97
N ASN A 191 -6.06 -20.34 13.16
CA ASN A 191 -5.71 -20.84 14.47
C ASN A 191 -4.41 -20.18 14.96
N MET A 192 -4.55 -19.04 15.65
CA MET A 192 -3.43 -18.25 16.16
C MET A 192 -2.59 -19.00 17.19
N GLU A 193 -3.18 -19.87 17.98
CA GLU A 193 -2.48 -20.66 18.99
C GLU A 193 -1.48 -21.61 18.33
N LYS A 194 -1.90 -22.30 17.29
CA LYS A 194 -1.05 -23.22 16.51
C LYS A 194 0.04 -22.48 15.70
N ILE A 195 -0.24 -21.25 15.25
CA ILE A 195 0.76 -20.39 14.61
C ILE A 195 1.84 -19.99 15.62
N LEU A 196 1.43 -19.56 16.82
CA LEU A 196 2.35 -19.17 17.90
C LEU A 196 3.20 -20.34 18.37
N GLU A 197 2.61 -21.53 18.56
CA GLU A 197 3.37 -22.75 18.90
C GLU A 197 4.45 -23.06 17.85
N LYS A 198 4.09 -23.06 16.58
CA LYS A 198 5.07 -23.30 15.49
C LYS A 198 6.11 -22.20 15.38
N PHE A 199 5.73 -20.95 15.61
CA PHE A 199 6.66 -19.83 15.65
C PHE A 199 7.68 -19.98 16.79
N ILE A 200 7.22 -20.35 17.99
CA ILE A 200 8.08 -20.55 19.16
C ILE A 200 9.04 -21.73 18.92
N LEU A 201 8.54 -22.85 18.36
CA LEU A 201 9.38 -23.98 18.01
C LEU A 201 10.47 -23.58 17.02
N HIS A 202 10.10 -22.91 15.93
CA HIS A 202 11.05 -22.50 14.89
C HIS A 202 12.03 -21.44 15.39
N PHE A 203 11.57 -20.53 16.25
CA PHE A 203 12.44 -19.54 16.90
C PHE A 203 13.47 -20.20 17.83
N ASN A 204 13.06 -21.21 18.60
CA ASN A 204 13.95 -21.97 19.44
C ASN A 204 14.97 -22.81 18.65
N ASP A 205 14.58 -23.37 17.51
CA ASP A 205 15.46 -24.11 16.62
C ASP A 205 16.55 -23.22 15.99
N ILE A 206 16.24 -21.92 15.75
CA ILE A 206 17.17 -20.99 15.11
C ILE A 206 18.01 -20.22 16.14
N TYR A 207 17.43 -19.87 17.29
CA TYR A 207 18.04 -18.94 18.26
C TYR A 207 18.18 -19.53 19.66
N GLY A 208 17.64 -20.73 19.92
CA GLY A 208 17.72 -21.41 21.21
C GLY A 208 19.00 -22.23 21.29
N SER A 209 20.10 -21.57 21.65
CA SER A 209 21.37 -22.22 22.04
C SER A 209 21.71 -21.92 23.47
#